data_2d47e9ad942e155b4d0ab5ba0fef010b
#
_entry.id   2d47e9ad942e155b4d0ab5ba0fef010b
#
_cell.length_a   1.000
_cell.length_b   1.000
_cell.length_c   1.000
_cell.angle_alpha   90.00
_cell.angle_beta   90.00
_cell.angle_gamma   90.00
#
_symmetry.space_group_name_H-M   'P 1'
#
loop_
_entity.id
_entity.type
_entity.pdbx_description
1 polymer ?
#
loop_
_entity_poly.entity_id
_entity_poly.type
_entity_poly.pdbx_seq_one_letter_code
_entity_poly.pdbx_strand_id
1 'polypeptide(L)'
;MPKDFDARGVWPALATPFTDDGTLDLPAYAKLVRFCVDQGVTGVLPCGTTGESPTLSWEEHDTLVSQAIELVGDACGVLAGTGSNNTQEAIRGTDDARRLGASAALLVDCYYNGPSSLELRTEYYERVLKAVPEIPIVPYIIPGRSGCALGAEDLAMLHLGDPKRVPAVKQATGDLDRMRYDRELCGPSLAIMSGDDDLTLPMMNDPAIRASGVISVMGNLVPRALADMVAVRAKGDVGQAGRIANEIGPLLKIVGVRAHGTRKLPDGRELRVEDKFRNPVPLKTMMAGLGMIGSYCRRPLGPMPKAAVDVCRGALREVWETAPQHLRPIEEHYGVSIPERLADDTVWPVAD
;
A
#
# COMPACT_ATOMS: atom_id res chain seq x y z
N MET A 1 -6.15 18.68 -16.78
CA MET A 1 -5.50 17.51 -17.45
C MET A 1 -4.93 16.63 -16.35
N PRO A 2 -4.95 15.29 -16.48
CA PRO A 2 -4.35 14.44 -15.47
C PRO A 2 -2.87 14.83 -15.27
N LYS A 3 -2.40 14.77 -14.01
CA LYS A 3 -1.01 15.05 -13.70
C LYS A 3 -0.15 13.90 -14.23
N ASP A 4 0.98 14.21 -14.83
CA ASP A 4 1.92 13.20 -15.30
C ASP A 4 2.32 12.27 -14.15
N PHE A 5 2.40 10.98 -14.43
CA PHE A 5 2.81 10.00 -13.43
C PHE A 5 4.30 10.10 -13.14
N ASP A 6 4.64 10.50 -11.92
CA ASP A 6 6.01 10.48 -11.41
C ASP A 6 6.25 9.21 -10.58
N ALA A 7 6.90 8.22 -11.19
CA ALA A 7 7.22 6.94 -10.58
C ALA A 7 8.38 7.03 -9.57
N ARG A 8 8.38 8.06 -8.72
CA ARG A 8 9.37 8.30 -7.65
C ARG A 8 8.66 8.66 -6.36
N GLY A 9 9.43 8.77 -5.28
CA GLY A 9 8.94 9.29 -4.01
C GLY A 9 8.04 8.32 -3.25
N VAL A 10 7.03 8.86 -2.58
CA VAL A 10 6.16 8.11 -1.69
C VAL A 10 4.71 8.18 -2.15
N TRP A 11 4.10 7.01 -2.27
CA TRP A 11 2.71 6.81 -2.67
C TRP A 11 2.00 5.98 -1.59
N PRO A 12 1.31 6.58 -0.61
CA PRO A 12 0.49 5.84 0.33
C PRO A 12 -0.56 4.99 -0.38
N ALA A 13 -0.53 3.68 -0.14
CA ALA A 13 -1.62 2.79 -0.50
C ALA A 13 -2.75 3.03 0.51
N LEU A 14 -3.72 3.87 0.14
CA LEU A 14 -4.75 4.35 1.06
C LEU A 14 -5.58 3.20 1.63
N ALA A 15 -5.83 3.25 2.93
CA ALA A 15 -6.87 2.45 3.54
C ALA A 15 -8.25 2.96 3.08
N THR A 16 -9.21 2.07 2.93
CA THR A 16 -10.62 2.44 2.72
C THR A 16 -11.35 2.43 4.06
N PRO A 17 -11.74 3.60 4.60
CA PRO A 17 -12.56 3.65 5.79
C PRO A 17 -13.99 3.19 5.50
N PHE A 18 -14.55 2.45 6.43
CA PHE A 18 -15.96 2.03 6.42
C PHE A 18 -16.65 2.45 7.70
N THR A 19 -17.94 2.70 7.61
CA THR A 19 -18.84 2.82 8.74
C THR A 19 -19.09 1.46 9.38
N ASP A 20 -19.73 1.41 10.54
CA ASP A 20 -19.96 0.15 11.29
C ASP A 20 -20.89 -0.83 10.54
N ASP A 21 -21.68 -0.35 9.59
CA ASP A 21 -22.52 -1.17 8.70
C ASP A 21 -21.81 -1.65 7.43
N GLY A 22 -20.53 -1.25 7.26
CA GLY A 22 -19.67 -1.65 6.13
C GLY A 22 -19.86 -0.82 4.86
N THR A 23 -20.57 0.31 4.93
CA THR A 23 -20.62 1.29 3.82
C THR A 23 -19.34 2.14 3.78
N LEU A 24 -19.06 2.81 2.66
CA LEU A 24 -17.90 3.70 2.55
C LEU A 24 -18.05 4.91 3.49
N ASP A 25 -17.07 5.16 4.33
CA ASP A 25 -16.96 6.39 5.11
C ASP A 25 -16.18 7.45 4.30
N LEU A 26 -16.88 8.09 3.36
CA LEU A 26 -16.29 9.11 2.48
C LEU A 26 -15.75 10.33 3.21
N PRO A 27 -16.36 10.83 4.30
CA PRO A 27 -15.77 11.88 5.12
C PRO A 27 -14.43 11.50 5.74
N ALA A 28 -14.30 10.31 6.34
CA ALA A 28 -13.03 9.82 6.89
C ALA A 28 -12.00 9.58 5.78
N TYR A 29 -12.42 9.05 4.63
CA TYR A 29 -11.57 8.90 3.46
C TYR A 29 -11.02 10.25 2.96
N ALA A 30 -11.86 11.26 2.84
CA ALA A 30 -11.45 12.60 2.44
C ALA A 30 -10.42 13.19 3.42
N LYS A 31 -10.62 12.97 4.72
CA LYS A 31 -9.68 13.44 5.76
C LYS A 31 -8.32 12.74 5.63
N LEU A 32 -8.31 11.43 5.35
CA LEU A 32 -7.08 10.65 5.13
C LEU A 32 -6.32 11.12 3.88
N VAL A 33 -7.02 11.34 2.75
CA VAL A 33 -6.40 11.85 1.53
C VAL A 33 -5.73 13.20 1.79
N ARG A 34 -6.43 14.16 2.41
CA ARG A 34 -5.88 15.48 2.75
C ARG A 34 -4.69 15.35 3.69
N PHE A 35 -4.77 14.49 4.72
CA PHE A 35 -3.64 14.22 5.59
C PHE A 35 -2.39 13.81 4.79
N CYS A 36 -2.50 12.85 3.88
CA CYS A 36 -1.37 12.42 3.06
C CYS A 36 -0.82 13.56 2.18
N VAL A 37 -1.70 14.32 1.52
CA VAL A 37 -1.32 15.46 0.66
C VAL A 37 -0.58 16.53 1.45
N ASP A 38 -1.08 16.92 2.61
CA ASP A 38 -0.48 17.95 3.49
C ASP A 38 0.90 17.53 4.00
N GLN A 39 1.18 16.24 4.05
CA GLN A 39 2.48 15.69 4.43
C GLN A 39 3.48 15.57 3.26
N GLY A 40 3.12 16.03 2.04
CA GLY A 40 4.04 16.18 0.93
C GLY A 40 4.38 14.88 0.19
N VAL A 41 3.44 13.95 0.11
CA VAL A 41 3.59 12.72 -0.69
C VAL A 41 3.60 13.02 -2.19
N THR A 42 4.19 12.15 -3.00
CA THR A 42 4.23 12.30 -4.47
C THR A 42 2.88 12.02 -5.11
N GLY A 43 2.12 11.12 -4.51
CA GLY A 43 0.77 10.78 -4.93
C GLY A 43 0.09 9.86 -3.93
N VAL A 44 -1.14 9.47 -4.22
CA VAL A 44 -1.92 8.53 -3.41
C VAL A 44 -2.40 7.37 -4.27
N LEU A 45 -2.59 6.20 -3.63
CA LEU A 45 -3.06 4.99 -4.30
C LEU A 45 -4.37 4.51 -3.66
N PRO A 46 -5.54 4.90 -4.19
CA PRO A 46 -6.84 4.31 -3.83
C PRO A 46 -6.99 2.89 -4.38
N CYS A 47 -7.85 2.10 -3.75
CA CYS A 47 -8.29 0.79 -4.22
C CYS A 47 -7.17 -0.23 -4.46
N GLY A 48 -6.04 -0.12 -3.71
CA GLY A 48 -5.03 -1.18 -3.66
C GLY A 48 -5.39 -2.27 -2.65
N THR A 49 -4.45 -3.16 -2.36
CA THR A 49 -4.61 -4.21 -1.33
C THR A 49 -4.94 -3.61 0.05
N THR A 50 -4.29 -2.51 0.41
CA THR A 50 -4.54 -1.78 1.67
C THR A 50 -5.94 -1.18 1.71
N GLY A 51 -6.46 -0.80 0.55
CA GLY A 51 -7.82 -0.28 0.38
C GLY A 51 -8.89 -1.36 0.26
N GLU A 52 -8.57 -2.64 0.51
CA GLU A 52 -9.51 -3.76 0.46
C GLU A 52 -10.18 -3.94 -0.92
N SER A 53 -9.46 -3.65 -2.00
CA SER A 53 -9.94 -3.71 -3.39
C SER A 53 -10.85 -4.91 -3.72
N PRO A 54 -10.51 -6.18 -3.33
CA PRO A 54 -11.35 -7.32 -3.68
C PRO A 54 -12.74 -7.34 -3.03
N THR A 55 -12.99 -6.49 -2.04
CA THR A 55 -14.30 -6.41 -1.34
C THR A 55 -15.10 -5.16 -1.72
N LEU A 56 -14.56 -4.34 -2.61
CA LEU A 56 -15.23 -3.17 -3.17
C LEU A 56 -15.96 -3.54 -4.47
N SER A 57 -17.11 -2.95 -4.71
CA SER A 57 -17.71 -2.97 -6.05
C SER A 57 -16.95 -2.02 -7.00
N TRP A 58 -17.12 -2.19 -8.31
CA TRP A 58 -16.50 -1.28 -9.27
C TRP A 58 -17.02 0.14 -9.16
N GLU A 59 -18.29 0.34 -8.79
CA GLU A 59 -18.88 1.65 -8.51
C GLU A 59 -18.26 2.31 -7.28
N GLU A 60 -17.87 1.51 -6.27
CA GLU A 60 -17.13 2.00 -5.10
C GLU A 60 -15.68 2.35 -5.47
N HIS A 61 -15.04 1.57 -6.36
CA HIS A 61 -13.74 1.92 -6.92
C HIS A 61 -13.78 3.29 -7.60
N ASP A 62 -14.74 3.50 -8.50
CA ASP A 62 -14.91 4.75 -9.23
C ASP A 62 -15.15 5.94 -8.28
N THR A 63 -15.95 5.72 -7.24
CA THR A 63 -16.22 6.73 -6.21
C THR A 63 -14.96 7.13 -5.47
N LEU A 64 -14.15 6.16 -5.00
CA LEU A 64 -12.93 6.42 -4.24
C LEU A 64 -11.84 7.04 -5.13
N VAL A 65 -11.70 6.59 -6.37
CA VAL A 65 -10.73 7.15 -7.33
C VAL A 65 -11.11 8.58 -7.70
N SER A 66 -12.39 8.83 -8.03
CA SER A 66 -12.90 10.18 -8.35
C SER A 66 -12.69 11.15 -7.19
N GLN A 67 -13.05 10.73 -5.98
CA GLN A 67 -12.88 11.57 -4.79
C GLN A 67 -11.38 11.84 -4.49
N ALA A 68 -10.50 10.84 -4.68
CA ALA A 68 -9.06 11.06 -4.52
C ALA A 68 -8.56 12.11 -5.53
N ILE A 69 -8.95 12.02 -6.81
CA ILE A 69 -8.56 12.96 -7.86
C ILE A 69 -9.03 14.38 -7.53
N GLU A 70 -10.28 14.53 -7.10
CA GLU A 70 -10.83 15.83 -6.69
C GLU A 70 -10.06 16.43 -5.50
N LEU A 71 -9.76 15.62 -4.50
CA LEU A 71 -9.12 16.07 -3.26
C LEU A 71 -7.64 16.40 -3.42
N VAL A 72 -6.91 15.68 -4.27
CA VAL A 72 -5.49 15.98 -4.51
C VAL A 72 -5.29 17.18 -5.44
N GLY A 73 -6.25 17.45 -6.34
CA GLY A 73 -6.14 18.52 -7.33
C GLY A 73 -4.82 18.48 -8.08
N ASP A 74 -4.10 19.61 -8.09
CA ASP A 74 -2.78 19.73 -8.71
C ASP A 74 -1.62 19.41 -7.75
N ALA A 75 -1.89 19.09 -6.48
CA ALA A 75 -0.84 18.89 -5.47
C ALA A 75 -0.01 17.61 -5.72
N CYS A 76 -0.67 16.50 -6.00
CA CYS A 76 0.01 15.22 -6.21
C CYS A 76 -0.73 14.32 -7.21
N GLY A 77 -0.16 13.14 -7.54
CA GLY A 77 -0.78 12.21 -8.49
C GLY A 77 -1.76 11.22 -7.85
N VAL A 78 -2.57 10.56 -8.68
CA VAL A 78 -3.42 9.43 -8.27
C VAL A 78 -3.04 8.19 -9.09
N LEU A 79 -2.62 7.12 -8.41
CA LEU A 79 -2.35 5.81 -8.97
C LEU A 79 -3.52 4.89 -8.63
N ALA A 80 -4.45 4.68 -9.54
CA ALA A 80 -5.65 3.91 -9.27
C ALA A 80 -5.36 2.39 -9.23
N GLY A 81 -5.80 1.69 -8.19
CA GLY A 81 -5.76 0.22 -8.13
C GLY A 81 -6.87 -0.37 -9.01
N THR A 82 -6.51 -0.97 -10.14
CA THR A 82 -7.47 -1.50 -11.14
C THR A 82 -7.24 -2.97 -11.48
N GLY A 83 -6.25 -3.61 -10.85
CA GLY A 83 -5.98 -5.03 -11.06
C GLY A 83 -7.08 -5.94 -10.55
N SER A 84 -7.38 -7.00 -11.31
CA SER A 84 -8.34 -8.05 -10.96
C SER A 84 -7.79 -9.42 -11.38
N ASN A 85 -8.39 -10.49 -10.87
CA ASN A 85 -8.15 -11.85 -11.37
C ASN A 85 -8.94 -12.17 -12.66
N ASN A 86 -9.63 -11.19 -13.21
CA ASN A 86 -10.37 -11.22 -14.46
C ASN A 86 -9.86 -10.10 -15.38
N THR A 87 -9.29 -10.47 -16.52
CA THR A 87 -8.73 -9.50 -17.48
C THR A 87 -9.77 -8.48 -17.97
N GLN A 88 -11.02 -8.88 -18.16
CA GLN A 88 -12.08 -7.96 -18.61
C GLN A 88 -12.42 -6.92 -17.54
N GLU A 89 -12.41 -7.30 -16.27
CA GLU A 89 -12.60 -6.36 -15.15
C GLU A 89 -11.41 -5.41 -15.03
N ALA A 90 -10.17 -5.91 -15.17
CA ALA A 90 -8.98 -5.06 -15.16
C ALA A 90 -8.99 -4.05 -16.32
N ILE A 91 -9.45 -4.45 -17.52
CA ILE A 91 -9.65 -3.55 -18.67
C ILE A 91 -10.69 -2.48 -18.31
N ARG A 92 -11.87 -2.88 -17.80
CA ARG A 92 -12.94 -1.95 -17.41
C ARG A 92 -12.43 -0.96 -16.35
N GLY A 93 -11.91 -1.44 -15.23
CA GLY A 93 -11.44 -0.58 -14.14
C GLY A 93 -10.30 0.35 -14.56
N THR A 94 -9.41 -0.09 -15.46
CA THR A 94 -8.33 0.75 -15.98
C THR A 94 -8.89 1.85 -16.92
N ASP A 95 -9.90 1.54 -17.75
CA ASP A 95 -10.55 2.54 -18.61
C ASP A 95 -11.37 3.55 -17.79
N ASP A 96 -12.06 3.08 -16.75
CA ASP A 96 -12.76 3.96 -15.80
C ASP A 96 -11.78 4.92 -15.10
N ALA A 97 -10.66 4.41 -14.59
CA ALA A 97 -9.60 5.23 -13.98
C ALA A 97 -9.02 6.26 -14.97
N ARG A 98 -8.78 5.87 -16.24
CA ARG A 98 -8.36 6.79 -17.31
C ARG A 98 -9.38 7.90 -17.55
N ARG A 99 -10.66 7.54 -17.67
CA ARG A 99 -11.76 8.52 -17.89
C ARG A 99 -11.93 9.48 -16.71
N LEU A 100 -11.72 9.01 -15.49
CA LEU A 100 -11.73 9.82 -14.28
C LEU A 100 -10.53 10.77 -14.19
N GLY A 101 -9.43 10.49 -14.90
CA GLY A 101 -8.23 11.32 -14.91
C GLY A 101 -7.14 10.88 -13.93
N ALA A 102 -7.07 9.59 -13.58
CA ALA A 102 -5.96 9.05 -12.82
C ALA A 102 -4.63 9.21 -13.58
N SER A 103 -3.53 9.42 -12.84
CA SER A 103 -2.19 9.59 -13.43
C SER A 103 -1.62 8.28 -13.98
N ALA A 104 -1.97 7.15 -13.37
CA ALA A 104 -1.60 5.80 -13.78
C ALA A 104 -2.52 4.76 -13.13
N ALA A 105 -2.45 3.52 -13.60
CA ALA A 105 -3.17 2.38 -13.05
C ALA A 105 -2.20 1.33 -12.47
N LEU A 106 -2.45 0.87 -11.25
CA LEU A 106 -1.72 -0.23 -10.61
C LEU A 106 -2.46 -1.54 -10.85
N LEU A 107 -1.81 -2.49 -11.51
CA LEU A 107 -2.37 -3.80 -11.80
C LEU A 107 -1.61 -4.87 -11.01
N VAL A 108 -2.27 -5.47 -10.01
CA VAL A 108 -1.74 -6.66 -9.35
C VAL A 108 -1.79 -7.85 -10.31
N ASP A 109 -0.76 -8.73 -10.26
CA ASP A 109 -0.80 -10.01 -11.00
C ASP A 109 -2.10 -10.77 -10.70
N CYS A 110 -2.69 -11.40 -11.73
CA CYS A 110 -3.95 -12.14 -11.58
C CYS A 110 -3.84 -13.18 -10.46
N TYR A 111 -4.59 -12.98 -9.40
CA TYR A 111 -4.56 -13.86 -8.24
C TYR A 111 -5.51 -15.06 -8.41
N TYR A 112 -5.28 -16.11 -7.61
CA TYR A 112 -6.08 -17.33 -7.47
C TYR A 112 -5.85 -18.39 -8.54
N ASN A 113 -6.03 -18.11 -9.83
CA ASN A 113 -5.91 -19.13 -10.90
C ASN A 113 -4.47 -19.54 -11.22
N GLY A 114 -3.47 -18.80 -10.74
CA GLY A 114 -2.05 -19.14 -10.89
C GLY A 114 -1.57 -19.14 -12.34
N PRO A 115 -1.84 -18.10 -13.16
CA PRO A 115 -1.32 -18.03 -14.51
C PRO A 115 0.21 -18.00 -14.51
N SER A 116 0.83 -18.57 -15.55
CA SER A 116 2.26 -18.46 -15.79
C SER A 116 2.66 -17.02 -16.14
N SER A 117 3.95 -16.72 -16.05
CA SER A 117 4.47 -15.40 -16.43
C SER A 117 4.13 -15.04 -17.87
N LEU A 118 4.22 -16.01 -18.79
CA LEU A 118 3.82 -15.82 -20.18
C LEU A 118 2.34 -15.43 -20.31
N GLU A 119 1.43 -16.14 -19.62
CA GLU A 119 0.00 -15.84 -19.63
C GLU A 119 -0.29 -14.48 -18.98
N LEU A 120 0.40 -14.13 -17.87
CA LEU A 120 0.31 -12.80 -17.27
C LEU A 120 0.67 -11.73 -18.29
N ARG A 121 1.77 -11.89 -19.03
CA ARG A 121 2.15 -10.93 -20.06
C ARG A 121 1.13 -10.87 -21.19
N THR A 122 0.83 -12.01 -21.87
CA THR A 122 0.09 -12.04 -23.14
C THR A 122 -1.43 -11.92 -22.97
N GLU A 123 -2.00 -12.51 -21.89
CA GLU A 123 -3.45 -12.59 -21.70
C GLU A 123 -3.97 -11.61 -20.64
N TYR A 124 -3.07 -10.90 -19.95
CA TYR A 124 -3.46 -9.90 -18.98
C TYR A 124 -2.86 -8.51 -19.30
N TYR A 125 -1.56 -8.29 -19.09
CA TYR A 125 -0.96 -6.97 -19.25
C TYR A 125 -1.06 -6.42 -20.68
N GLU A 126 -0.67 -7.20 -21.70
CA GLU A 126 -0.76 -6.77 -23.09
C GLU A 126 -2.22 -6.54 -23.54
N ARG A 127 -3.19 -7.31 -22.99
CA ARG A 127 -4.62 -7.09 -23.25
C ARG A 127 -5.09 -5.75 -22.69
N VAL A 128 -4.72 -5.43 -21.45
CA VAL A 128 -5.05 -4.13 -20.84
C VAL A 128 -4.39 -2.98 -21.60
N LEU A 129 -3.08 -3.10 -21.90
CA LEU A 129 -2.33 -2.08 -22.68
C LEU A 129 -2.96 -1.80 -24.04
N LYS A 130 -3.44 -2.85 -24.73
CA LYS A 130 -4.09 -2.74 -26.05
C LYS A 130 -5.49 -2.14 -25.95
N ALA A 131 -6.26 -2.54 -24.95
CA ALA A 131 -7.67 -2.13 -24.81
C ALA A 131 -7.81 -0.71 -24.27
N VAL A 132 -6.89 -0.26 -23.39
CA VAL A 132 -6.94 1.04 -22.73
C VAL A 132 -5.69 1.83 -23.08
N PRO A 133 -5.72 2.62 -24.15
CA PRO A 133 -4.59 3.48 -24.54
C PRO A 133 -4.42 4.65 -23.57
N GLU A 134 -3.24 5.28 -23.64
CA GLU A 134 -2.90 6.58 -23.01
C GLU A 134 -2.58 6.55 -21.52
N ILE A 135 -3.21 5.72 -20.67
CA ILE A 135 -2.88 5.66 -19.27
C ILE A 135 -1.68 4.72 -19.01
N PRO A 136 -0.62 5.15 -18.29
CA PRO A 136 0.45 4.26 -17.85
C PRO A 136 -0.09 3.18 -16.92
N ILE A 137 0.45 1.96 -17.03
CA ILE A 137 0.20 0.88 -16.07
C ILE A 137 1.46 0.56 -15.27
N VAL A 138 1.26 0.20 -14.02
CA VAL A 138 2.31 -0.22 -13.09
C VAL A 138 2.02 -1.67 -12.69
N PRO A 139 2.74 -2.66 -13.20
CA PRO A 139 2.64 -4.03 -12.73
C PRO A 139 2.95 -4.11 -11.23
N TYR A 140 2.16 -4.90 -10.50
CA TYR A 140 2.35 -5.13 -9.07
C TYR A 140 2.58 -6.61 -8.80
N ILE A 141 3.83 -6.94 -8.47
CA ILE A 141 4.31 -8.30 -8.29
C ILE A 141 4.35 -8.62 -6.80
N ILE A 142 3.43 -9.47 -6.34
CA ILE A 142 3.28 -9.89 -4.95
C ILE A 142 2.88 -11.37 -4.83
N PRO A 143 3.79 -12.31 -5.16
CA PRO A 143 3.46 -13.74 -5.21
C PRO A 143 2.95 -14.32 -3.89
N GLY A 144 3.33 -13.74 -2.75
CA GLY A 144 2.82 -14.13 -1.44
C GLY A 144 1.31 -13.87 -1.24
N ARG A 145 0.64 -13.17 -2.18
CA ARG A 145 -0.80 -12.93 -2.20
C ARG A 145 -1.46 -13.44 -3.48
N SER A 146 -0.86 -13.17 -4.63
CA SER A 146 -1.44 -13.56 -5.93
C SER A 146 -1.31 -15.06 -6.22
N GLY A 147 -0.29 -15.73 -5.66
CA GLY A 147 0.01 -17.13 -5.98
C GLY A 147 0.69 -17.31 -7.36
N CYS A 148 0.99 -16.22 -8.05
CA CYS A 148 1.72 -16.18 -9.32
C CYS A 148 2.61 -14.93 -9.36
N ALA A 149 3.50 -14.82 -10.34
CA ALA A 149 4.35 -13.64 -10.52
C ALA A 149 4.71 -13.44 -11.98
N LEU A 150 4.61 -12.19 -12.44
CA LEU A 150 5.22 -11.78 -13.71
C LEU A 150 6.74 -11.94 -13.59
N GLY A 151 7.35 -12.73 -14.47
CA GLY A 151 8.79 -12.96 -14.56
C GLY A 151 9.56 -11.69 -14.92
N ALA A 152 10.86 -11.66 -14.64
CA ALA A 152 11.71 -10.51 -14.96
C ALA A 152 11.81 -10.30 -16.48
N GLU A 153 11.90 -11.40 -17.23
CA GLU A 153 11.97 -11.39 -18.68
C GLU A 153 10.69 -10.82 -19.31
N ASP A 154 9.51 -11.26 -18.82
CA ASP A 154 8.23 -10.76 -19.29
C ASP A 154 7.97 -9.31 -18.87
N LEU A 155 8.42 -8.90 -17.68
CA LEU A 155 8.43 -7.49 -17.25
C LEU A 155 9.30 -6.64 -18.19
N ALA A 156 10.49 -7.15 -18.56
CA ALA A 156 11.38 -6.45 -19.47
C ALA A 156 10.76 -6.34 -20.88
N MET A 157 10.08 -7.38 -21.37
CA MET A 157 9.35 -7.32 -22.65
C MET A 157 8.26 -6.24 -22.64
N LEU A 158 7.50 -6.13 -21.55
CA LEU A 158 6.47 -5.08 -21.40
C LEU A 158 7.09 -3.69 -21.37
N HIS A 159 8.09 -3.48 -20.50
CA HIS A 159 8.72 -2.18 -20.31
C HIS A 159 9.47 -1.70 -21.57
N LEU A 160 10.33 -2.55 -22.12
CA LEU A 160 11.14 -2.18 -23.31
C LEU A 160 10.28 -2.04 -24.58
N GLY A 161 9.13 -2.74 -24.63
CA GLY A 161 8.15 -2.59 -25.71
C GLY A 161 7.47 -1.23 -25.72
N ASP A 162 7.15 -0.68 -24.54
CA ASP A 162 6.59 0.68 -24.38
C ASP A 162 6.94 1.28 -23.00
N PRO A 163 8.12 1.91 -22.86
CA PRO A 163 8.57 2.47 -21.59
C PRO A 163 7.68 3.61 -21.05
N LYS A 164 6.89 4.26 -21.90
CA LYS A 164 5.96 5.31 -21.47
C LYS A 164 4.70 4.69 -20.86
N ARG A 165 4.28 3.54 -21.38
CA ARG A 165 3.08 2.86 -20.93
C ARG A 165 3.33 1.93 -19.74
N VAL A 166 4.56 1.43 -19.58
CA VAL A 166 4.99 0.63 -18.43
C VAL A 166 6.22 1.28 -17.79
N PRO A 167 6.08 2.48 -17.19
CA PRO A 167 7.22 3.26 -16.68
C PRO A 167 7.79 2.74 -15.36
N ALA A 168 7.03 1.94 -14.65
CA ALA A 168 7.38 1.49 -13.29
C ALA A 168 6.87 0.07 -13.00
N VAL A 169 7.42 -0.51 -11.95
CA VAL A 169 6.93 -1.74 -11.31
C VAL A 169 6.85 -1.54 -9.78
N LYS A 170 5.79 -2.04 -9.15
CA LYS A 170 5.73 -2.20 -7.69
C LYS A 170 6.22 -3.59 -7.34
N GLN A 171 7.39 -3.67 -6.69
CA GLN A 171 8.02 -4.91 -6.27
C GLN A 171 7.73 -5.21 -4.79
N ALA A 172 7.07 -6.34 -4.56
CA ALA A 172 6.76 -6.87 -3.23
C ALA A 172 7.00 -8.40 -3.16
N THR A 173 8.07 -8.84 -3.82
CA THR A 173 8.53 -10.24 -3.74
C THR A 173 9.31 -10.53 -2.46
N GLY A 174 9.87 -9.50 -1.81
CA GLY A 174 10.83 -9.65 -0.73
C GLY A 174 12.21 -10.16 -1.17
N ASP A 175 12.42 -10.35 -2.47
CA ASP A 175 13.61 -10.96 -3.08
C ASP A 175 14.46 -9.88 -3.78
N LEU A 176 15.55 -9.47 -3.14
CA LEU A 176 16.46 -8.47 -3.67
C LEU A 176 17.22 -8.94 -4.92
N ASP A 177 17.52 -10.24 -5.05
CA ASP A 177 18.18 -10.77 -6.24
C ASP A 177 17.26 -10.70 -7.45
N ARG A 178 15.98 -10.99 -7.26
CA ARG A 178 14.98 -10.77 -8.29
C ARG A 178 14.91 -9.30 -8.70
N MET A 179 14.95 -8.37 -7.78
CA MET A 179 14.89 -6.92 -8.10
C MET A 179 16.15 -6.41 -8.79
N ARG A 180 17.34 -6.97 -8.48
CA ARG A 180 18.58 -6.73 -9.22
C ARG A 180 18.47 -7.22 -10.66
N TYR A 181 17.88 -8.41 -10.85
CA TYR A 181 17.66 -8.98 -12.18
C TYR A 181 16.62 -8.18 -12.99
N ASP A 182 15.55 -7.69 -12.35
CA ASP A 182 14.62 -6.75 -12.99
C ASP A 182 15.37 -5.49 -13.50
N ARG A 183 16.26 -4.92 -12.68
CA ARG A 183 17.06 -3.76 -13.07
C ARG A 183 18.04 -4.08 -14.21
N GLU A 184 18.67 -5.24 -14.16
CA GLU A 184 19.59 -5.69 -15.20
C GLU A 184 18.89 -5.79 -16.57
N LEU A 185 17.72 -6.43 -16.63
CA LEU A 185 16.99 -6.65 -17.87
C LEU A 185 16.28 -5.40 -18.38
N CYS A 186 15.63 -4.64 -17.50
CA CYS A 186 14.83 -3.47 -17.89
C CYS A 186 15.68 -2.19 -18.05
N GLY A 187 16.90 -2.17 -17.53
CA GLY A 187 17.74 -0.98 -17.57
C GLY A 187 17.30 0.14 -16.62
N PRO A 188 17.92 1.33 -16.70
CA PRO A 188 17.70 2.44 -15.76
C PRO A 188 16.37 3.18 -15.94
N SER A 189 15.69 3.00 -17.06
CA SER A 189 14.43 3.70 -17.40
C SER A 189 13.23 3.15 -16.63
N LEU A 190 13.23 1.87 -16.22
CA LEU A 190 12.20 1.33 -15.36
C LEU A 190 12.34 1.89 -13.94
N ALA A 191 11.31 2.52 -13.41
CA ALA A 191 11.25 2.86 -12.00
C ALA A 191 10.85 1.63 -11.17
N ILE A 192 11.73 1.18 -10.27
CA ILE A 192 11.41 0.11 -9.31
C ILE A 192 10.93 0.78 -8.02
N MET A 193 9.67 0.58 -7.67
CA MET A 193 9.05 1.07 -6.44
C MET A 193 8.96 -0.07 -5.44
N SER A 194 9.42 0.16 -4.20
CA SER A 194 9.22 -0.83 -3.13
C SER A 194 7.73 -1.01 -2.84
N GLY A 195 7.30 -2.25 -2.71
CA GLY A 195 5.97 -2.61 -2.19
C GLY A 195 6.01 -3.03 -0.73
N ASP A 196 7.21 -3.14 -0.15
CA ASP A 196 7.48 -3.52 1.23
C ASP A 196 8.14 -2.35 1.96
N ASP A 197 7.50 -1.83 3.00
CA ASP A 197 7.93 -0.62 3.69
C ASP A 197 9.34 -0.74 4.30
N ASP A 198 9.66 -1.88 4.90
CA ASP A 198 10.95 -2.16 5.55
C ASP A 198 12.10 -2.41 4.54
N LEU A 199 11.78 -2.78 3.30
CA LEU A 199 12.77 -2.94 2.23
C LEU A 199 13.03 -1.66 1.42
N THR A 200 12.28 -0.59 1.64
CA THR A 200 12.42 0.65 0.86
C THR A 200 13.84 1.19 0.86
N LEU A 201 14.40 1.45 2.04
CA LEU A 201 15.76 2.00 2.13
C LEU A 201 16.85 1.01 1.69
N PRO A 202 16.82 -0.29 2.04
CA PRO A 202 17.68 -1.31 1.45
C PRO A 202 17.68 -1.30 -0.09
N MET A 203 16.51 -1.30 -0.72
CA MET A 203 16.39 -1.26 -2.19
C MET A 203 16.93 0.03 -2.80
N MET A 204 16.75 1.18 -2.13
CA MET A 204 17.30 2.47 -2.57
C MET A 204 18.82 2.54 -2.39
N ASN A 205 19.37 1.82 -1.40
CA ASN A 205 20.82 1.78 -1.14
C ASN A 205 21.56 0.80 -2.04
N ASP A 206 20.87 -0.20 -2.57
CA ASP A 206 21.48 -1.19 -3.45
C ASP A 206 21.78 -0.58 -4.84
N PRO A 207 23.06 -0.49 -5.25
CA PRO A 207 23.44 0.12 -6.54
C PRO A 207 22.97 -0.69 -7.76
N ALA A 208 22.63 -1.98 -7.57
CA ALA A 208 22.11 -2.84 -8.61
C ALA A 208 20.57 -2.82 -8.71
N ILE A 209 19.87 -2.25 -7.71
CA ILE A 209 18.41 -2.05 -7.74
C ILE A 209 18.07 -0.59 -8.00
N ARG A 210 18.60 0.33 -7.20
CA ARG A 210 18.32 1.76 -7.27
C ARG A 210 16.84 2.07 -7.30
N ALA A 211 16.11 1.60 -6.27
CA ALA A 211 14.68 1.87 -6.15
C ALA A 211 14.41 3.39 -6.15
N SER A 212 13.30 3.79 -6.77
CA SER A 212 12.91 5.18 -6.96
C SER A 212 12.06 5.74 -5.82
N GLY A 213 11.57 4.86 -4.94
CA GLY A 213 10.69 5.21 -3.83
C GLY A 213 9.84 4.02 -3.36
N VAL A 214 8.68 4.30 -2.80
CA VAL A 214 7.81 3.30 -2.18
C VAL A 214 6.33 3.55 -2.45
N ILE A 215 5.61 2.46 -2.67
CA ILE A 215 4.14 2.44 -2.60
C ILE A 215 3.79 1.78 -1.25
N SER A 216 3.55 2.63 -0.24
CA SER A 216 3.67 2.33 1.17
C SER A 216 2.34 2.02 1.85
N VAL A 217 2.33 1.05 2.75
CA VAL A 217 1.26 0.80 3.72
C VAL A 217 1.35 1.82 4.86
N MET A 218 2.53 2.00 5.43
CA MET A 218 2.75 2.90 6.58
C MET A 218 2.69 4.38 6.21
N GLY A 219 2.65 4.72 4.92
CA GLY A 219 2.32 6.05 4.43
C GLY A 219 0.95 6.58 4.86
N ASN A 220 0.06 5.72 5.37
CA ASN A 220 -1.20 6.14 6.00
C ASN A 220 -1.00 6.69 7.43
N LEU A 221 0.11 6.37 8.10
CA LEU A 221 0.42 6.80 9.48
C LEU A 221 1.55 7.83 9.53
N VAL A 222 2.63 7.59 8.78
CA VAL A 222 3.86 8.40 8.82
C VAL A 222 4.29 8.90 7.43
N PRO A 223 3.36 9.54 6.66
CA PRO A 223 3.66 9.93 5.28
C PRO A 223 4.83 10.92 5.18
N ARG A 224 4.92 11.90 6.09
CA ARG A 224 6.02 12.87 6.15
C ARG A 224 7.38 12.20 6.36
N ALA A 225 7.47 11.31 7.36
CA ALA A 225 8.72 10.63 7.66
C ALA A 225 9.23 9.81 6.46
N LEU A 226 8.32 9.11 5.78
CA LEU A 226 8.66 8.37 4.56
C LEU A 226 9.08 9.30 3.42
N ALA A 227 8.35 10.41 3.20
CA ALA A 227 8.69 11.40 2.18
C ALA A 227 10.09 11.99 2.43
N ASP A 228 10.38 12.38 3.67
CA ASP A 228 11.69 12.92 4.07
C ASP A 228 12.79 11.86 3.91
N MET A 229 12.57 10.62 4.36
CA MET A 229 13.52 9.51 4.20
C MET A 229 13.90 9.29 2.73
N VAL A 230 12.90 9.19 1.85
CA VAL A 230 13.12 8.97 0.42
C VAL A 230 13.81 10.18 -0.22
N ALA A 231 13.37 11.39 0.11
CA ALA A 231 13.93 12.63 -0.45
C ALA A 231 15.41 12.85 -0.06
N VAL A 232 15.76 12.66 1.23
CA VAL A 232 17.15 12.82 1.67
C VAL A 232 18.05 11.72 1.11
N ARG A 233 17.53 10.48 1.00
CA ARG A 233 18.26 9.39 0.34
C ARG A 233 18.51 9.68 -1.14
N ALA A 234 17.53 10.22 -1.86
CA ALA A 234 17.66 10.59 -3.27
C ALA A 234 18.73 11.69 -3.47
N LYS A 235 18.94 12.56 -2.48
CA LYS A 235 20.02 13.56 -2.45
C LYS A 235 21.39 12.99 -2.05
N GLY A 236 21.47 11.70 -1.71
CA GLY A 236 22.73 11.03 -1.33
C GLY A 236 23.02 11.00 0.17
N ASP A 237 22.17 11.57 1.02
CA ASP A 237 22.37 11.52 2.49
C ASP A 237 21.84 10.20 3.07
N VAL A 238 22.69 9.17 2.97
CA VAL A 238 22.40 7.83 3.48
C VAL A 238 22.27 7.83 5.02
N GLY A 239 23.07 8.69 5.69
CA GLY A 239 23.10 8.75 7.15
C GLY A 239 21.77 9.28 7.71
N GLN A 240 21.25 10.37 7.17
CA GLN A 240 19.97 10.93 7.60
C GLN A 240 18.79 10.02 7.22
N ALA A 241 18.79 9.45 6.02
CA ALA A 241 17.77 8.47 5.62
C ALA A 241 17.75 7.27 6.57
N GLY A 242 18.92 6.77 6.95
CA GLY A 242 19.06 5.68 7.94
C GLY A 242 18.53 6.03 9.33
N ARG A 243 18.75 7.27 9.80
CA ARG A 243 18.18 7.73 11.08
C ARG A 243 16.65 7.72 11.05
N ILE A 244 16.04 8.31 10.01
CA ILE A 244 14.57 8.32 9.87
C ILE A 244 14.03 6.90 9.79
N ALA A 245 14.64 6.03 8.98
CA ALA A 245 14.23 4.63 8.85
C ALA A 245 14.27 3.88 10.20
N ASN A 246 15.29 4.12 11.02
CA ASN A 246 15.40 3.53 12.36
C ASN A 246 14.33 4.07 13.31
N GLU A 247 14.07 5.38 13.29
CA GLU A 247 13.06 6.03 14.13
C GLU A 247 11.64 5.51 13.88
N ILE A 248 11.28 5.28 12.61
CA ILE A 248 9.97 4.72 12.25
C ILE A 248 9.99 3.19 12.06
N GLY A 249 11.14 2.56 12.25
CA GLY A 249 11.38 1.13 12.02
C GLY A 249 10.40 0.20 12.73
N PRO A 250 9.99 0.46 13.99
CA PRO A 250 8.96 -0.34 14.65
C PRO A 250 7.66 -0.42 13.84
N LEU A 251 7.22 0.67 13.18
CA LEU A 251 6.01 0.69 12.35
C LEU A 251 6.22 -0.02 11.02
N LEU A 252 7.37 0.17 10.35
CA LEU A 252 7.63 -0.44 9.04
C LEU A 252 7.54 -1.98 9.07
N LYS A 253 7.74 -2.58 10.25
CA LYS A 253 7.67 -4.03 10.48
C LYS A 253 6.26 -4.56 10.76
N ILE A 254 5.28 -3.68 11.01
CA ILE A 254 3.90 -4.05 11.41
C ILE A 254 2.95 -4.18 10.21
N VAL A 255 3.45 -4.44 9.01
CA VAL A 255 2.60 -4.75 7.84
C VAL A 255 1.87 -6.09 8.00
N GLY A 256 2.38 -6.97 8.83
CA GLY A 256 1.72 -8.21 9.26
C GLY A 256 2.06 -8.56 10.70
N VAL A 257 1.07 -9.04 11.44
CA VAL A 257 1.23 -9.44 12.85
C VAL A 257 0.89 -10.91 13.03
N ARG A 258 1.68 -11.61 13.84
CA ARG A 258 1.39 -12.97 14.30
C ARG A 258 0.97 -12.93 15.75
N ALA A 259 -0.08 -13.66 16.10
CA ALA A 259 -0.53 -13.83 17.47
C ALA A 259 -0.77 -15.29 17.79
N HIS A 260 -0.34 -15.70 18.98
CA HIS A 260 -0.64 -17.02 19.50
C HIS A 260 -1.91 -16.96 20.36
N GLY A 261 -2.73 -17.98 20.27
CA GLY A 261 -3.96 -18.10 21.04
C GLY A 261 -4.32 -19.56 21.30
N THR A 262 -5.46 -19.76 21.95
CA THR A 262 -6.04 -21.09 22.20
C THR A 262 -7.42 -21.15 21.55
N ARG A 263 -7.74 -22.25 20.87
CA ARG A 263 -9.07 -22.56 20.37
C ARG A 263 -9.60 -23.81 21.04
N LYS A 264 -10.85 -23.73 21.51
CA LYS A 264 -11.56 -24.87 22.06
C LYS A 264 -12.38 -25.53 20.95
N LEU A 265 -12.13 -26.81 20.72
CA LEU A 265 -12.90 -27.61 19.78
C LEU A 265 -14.29 -27.92 20.35
N PRO A 266 -15.29 -28.27 19.50
CA PRO A 266 -16.62 -28.69 19.97
C PRO A 266 -16.58 -29.90 20.88
N ASP A 267 -15.56 -30.76 20.79
CA ASP A 267 -15.36 -31.92 21.67
C ASP A 267 -14.68 -31.58 23.00
N GLY A 268 -14.38 -30.31 23.25
CA GLY A 268 -13.79 -29.79 24.49
C GLY A 268 -12.24 -29.72 24.50
N ARG A 269 -11.55 -30.25 23.51
CA ARG A 269 -10.08 -30.17 23.42
C ARG A 269 -9.63 -28.73 23.18
N GLU A 270 -8.52 -28.34 23.80
CA GLU A 270 -7.87 -27.05 23.57
C GLU A 270 -6.65 -27.20 22.67
N LEU A 271 -6.58 -26.35 21.66
CA LEU A 271 -5.48 -26.32 20.69
C LEU A 271 -4.78 -24.97 20.76
N ARG A 272 -3.45 -25.00 20.84
CA ARG A 272 -2.62 -23.81 20.58
C ARG A 272 -2.60 -23.54 19.10
N VAL A 273 -2.82 -22.28 18.73
CA VAL A 273 -2.84 -21.82 17.34
C VAL A 273 -2.00 -20.57 17.17
N GLU A 274 -1.46 -20.38 15.98
CA GLU A 274 -0.86 -19.11 15.54
C GLU A 274 -1.71 -18.55 14.40
N ASP A 275 -2.17 -17.32 14.55
CA ASP A 275 -2.87 -16.58 13.52
C ASP A 275 -1.95 -15.50 12.94
N LYS A 276 -1.96 -15.37 11.61
CA LYS A 276 -1.24 -14.31 10.90
C LYS A 276 -2.22 -13.31 10.34
N PHE A 277 -2.25 -12.12 10.93
CA PHE A 277 -3.01 -10.98 10.45
C PHE A 277 -2.16 -10.19 9.46
N ARG A 278 -2.69 -9.96 8.26
CA ARG A 278 -1.98 -9.25 7.19
C ARG A 278 -2.59 -7.88 6.96
N ASN A 279 -1.81 -6.96 6.37
CA ASN A 279 -2.33 -5.72 5.83
C ASN A 279 -3.64 -5.97 5.02
N PRO A 280 -4.73 -5.17 5.24
CA PRO A 280 -4.77 -3.91 5.97
C PRO A 280 -5.11 -4.00 7.46
N VAL A 281 -5.40 -5.19 8.03
CA VAL A 281 -5.97 -5.31 9.37
C VAL A 281 -5.10 -4.66 10.45
N PRO A 282 -3.77 -4.92 10.56
CA PRO A 282 -2.94 -4.24 11.55
C PRO A 282 -2.90 -2.72 11.35
N LEU A 283 -2.80 -2.25 10.11
CA LEU A 283 -2.82 -0.82 9.80
C LEU A 283 -4.13 -0.17 10.24
N LYS A 284 -5.27 -0.71 9.84
CA LYS A 284 -6.60 -0.15 10.20
C LYS A 284 -6.83 -0.21 11.71
N THR A 285 -6.33 -1.23 12.40
CA THR A 285 -6.34 -1.30 13.87
C THR A 285 -5.56 -0.14 14.49
N MET A 286 -4.36 0.16 13.99
CA MET A 286 -3.57 1.30 14.46
C MET A 286 -4.28 2.62 14.16
N MET A 287 -4.79 2.81 12.95
CA MET A 287 -5.51 4.03 12.57
C MET A 287 -6.77 4.23 13.42
N ALA A 288 -7.55 3.19 13.69
CA ALA A 288 -8.72 3.25 14.55
C ALA A 288 -8.34 3.54 16.02
N GLY A 289 -7.36 2.84 16.55
CA GLY A 289 -6.82 3.10 17.89
C GLY A 289 -6.36 4.55 18.06
N LEU A 290 -5.78 5.16 17.04
CA LEU A 290 -5.39 6.57 17.03
C LEU A 290 -6.56 7.54 16.72
N GLY A 291 -7.75 7.06 16.37
CA GLY A 291 -8.91 7.92 16.08
C GLY A 291 -8.90 8.55 14.69
N MET A 292 -8.19 7.95 13.74
CA MET A 292 -8.11 8.44 12.36
C MET A 292 -9.30 7.99 11.51
N ILE A 293 -9.72 6.74 11.69
CA ILE A 293 -10.83 6.09 10.95
C ILE A 293 -11.61 5.15 11.87
N GLY A 294 -12.76 4.65 11.44
CA GLY A 294 -13.47 3.53 12.07
C GLY A 294 -12.68 2.21 11.99
N SER A 295 -13.02 1.25 12.83
CA SER A 295 -12.30 -0.02 12.95
C SER A 295 -12.74 -1.10 11.95
N TYR A 296 -13.81 -0.87 11.20
CA TYR A 296 -14.43 -1.87 10.37
C TYR A 296 -13.54 -2.27 9.18
N CYS A 297 -13.34 -3.59 9.01
CA CYS A 297 -12.82 -4.19 7.79
C CYS A 297 -13.95 -5.00 7.15
N ARG A 298 -14.06 -5.00 5.82
CA ARG A 298 -15.05 -5.84 5.13
C ARG A 298 -14.66 -7.31 5.22
N ARG A 299 -15.66 -8.16 5.48
CA ARG A 299 -15.46 -9.62 5.48
C ARG A 299 -14.89 -10.10 4.16
N PRO A 300 -13.95 -11.08 4.18
CA PRO A 300 -13.63 -11.97 5.29
C PRO A 300 -12.60 -11.42 6.31
N LEU A 301 -12.16 -10.18 6.19
CA LEU A 301 -11.30 -9.56 7.20
C LEU A 301 -12.12 -9.20 8.45
N GLY A 302 -11.44 -9.13 9.60
CA GLY A 302 -12.09 -8.84 10.88
C GLY A 302 -11.10 -8.32 11.93
N PRO A 303 -11.60 -8.03 13.15
CA PRO A 303 -10.74 -7.52 14.22
C PRO A 303 -9.72 -8.56 14.67
N MET A 304 -8.62 -8.07 15.25
CA MET A 304 -7.56 -8.90 15.81
C MET A 304 -7.80 -9.20 17.30
N PRO A 305 -7.28 -10.34 17.82
CA PRO A 305 -7.27 -10.60 19.25
C PRO A 305 -6.35 -9.61 19.98
N LYS A 306 -6.61 -9.41 21.28
CA LYS A 306 -5.85 -8.44 22.11
C LYS A 306 -4.34 -8.56 21.97
N ALA A 307 -3.80 -9.78 21.96
CA ALA A 307 -2.36 -9.98 21.81
C ALA A 307 -1.78 -9.39 20.52
N ALA A 308 -2.51 -9.45 19.39
CA ALA A 308 -2.09 -8.84 18.13
C ALA A 308 -2.26 -7.31 18.16
N VAL A 309 -3.32 -6.81 18.77
CA VAL A 309 -3.55 -5.37 18.98
C VAL A 309 -2.44 -4.77 19.84
N ASP A 310 -2.05 -5.45 20.91
CA ASP A 310 -0.97 -5.01 21.82
C ASP A 310 0.39 -4.89 21.08
N VAL A 311 0.67 -5.74 20.10
CA VAL A 311 1.87 -5.61 19.25
C VAL A 311 1.82 -4.31 18.43
N CYS A 312 0.70 -4.02 17.78
CA CYS A 312 0.50 -2.78 17.03
C CYS A 312 0.63 -1.54 17.92
N ARG A 313 -0.02 -1.56 19.07
CA ARG A 313 0.01 -0.48 20.06
C ARG A 313 1.42 -0.30 20.64
N GLY A 314 2.15 -1.39 20.86
CA GLY A 314 3.54 -1.38 21.32
C GLY A 314 4.47 -0.66 20.34
N ALA A 315 4.35 -0.95 19.04
CA ALA A 315 5.12 -0.29 18.00
C ALA A 315 4.83 1.23 17.93
N LEU A 316 3.57 1.62 18.03
CA LEU A 316 3.19 3.04 18.09
C LEU A 316 3.75 3.74 19.35
N ARG A 317 3.70 3.06 20.50
CA ARG A 317 4.27 3.59 21.76
C ARG A 317 5.77 3.76 21.64
N GLU A 318 6.50 2.79 21.08
CA GLU A 318 7.94 2.89 20.90
C GLU A 318 8.31 4.10 20.04
N VAL A 319 7.62 4.32 18.92
CA VAL A 319 7.85 5.49 18.07
C VAL A 319 7.47 6.78 18.77
N TRP A 320 6.36 6.80 19.52
CA TRP A 320 5.96 7.99 20.28
C TRP A 320 6.99 8.38 21.37
N GLU A 321 7.56 7.40 22.06
CA GLU A 321 8.55 7.62 23.13
C GLU A 321 9.91 8.05 22.59
N THR A 322 10.33 7.53 21.42
CA THR A 322 11.67 7.74 20.87
C THR A 322 11.74 8.83 19.80
N ALA A 323 10.68 9.01 19.01
CA ALA A 323 10.64 9.92 17.87
C ALA A 323 9.21 10.49 17.63
N PRO A 324 8.61 11.19 18.64
CA PRO A 324 7.22 11.65 18.59
C PRO A 324 6.91 12.58 17.40
N GLN A 325 7.92 13.25 16.85
CA GLN A 325 7.77 14.15 15.70
C GLN A 325 7.17 13.46 14.48
N HIS A 326 7.30 12.14 14.35
CA HIS A 326 6.74 11.40 13.22
C HIS A 326 5.26 11.09 13.35
N LEU A 327 4.72 11.11 14.59
CA LEU A 327 3.30 10.86 14.86
C LEU A 327 2.52 12.15 15.19
N ARG A 328 3.17 13.24 15.62
CA ARG A 328 2.51 14.52 15.89
C ARG A 328 1.64 15.06 14.76
N PRO A 329 1.98 14.88 13.46
CA PRO A 329 1.07 15.28 12.39
C PRO A 329 -0.32 14.65 12.46
N ILE A 330 -0.45 13.46 13.08
CA ILE A 330 -1.75 12.82 13.33
C ILE A 330 -2.52 13.62 14.37
N GLU A 331 -1.89 14.01 15.48
CA GLU A 331 -2.55 14.83 16.51
C GLU A 331 -3.08 16.15 15.94
N GLU A 332 -2.24 16.83 15.16
CA GLU A 332 -2.56 18.13 14.56
C GLU A 332 -3.70 18.02 13.55
N HIS A 333 -3.68 17.01 12.67
CA HIS A 333 -4.67 16.86 11.60
C HIS A 333 -6.00 16.28 12.09
N TYR A 334 -5.94 15.32 13.03
CA TYR A 334 -7.13 14.62 13.50
C TYR A 334 -7.72 15.21 14.79
N GLY A 335 -7.00 16.05 15.49
CA GLY A 335 -7.44 16.67 16.75
C GLY A 335 -7.51 15.65 17.89
N VAL A 336 -6.54 14.75 17.97
CA VAL A 336 -6.46 13.67 18.96
C VAL A 336 -5.21 13.82 19.83
N SER A 337 -5.20 13.19 21.00
CA SER A 337 -4.02 13.05 21.85
C SER A 337 -3.50 11.62 21.74
N ILE A 338 -2.33 11.43 21.13
CA ILE A 338 -1.74 10.09 20.99
C ILE A 338 -1.42 9.47 22.35
N PRO A 339 -0.85 10.19 23.35
CA PRO A 339 -0.64 9.63 24.69
C PRO A 339 -1.93 9.11 25.33
N GLU A 340 -3.02 9.88 25.25
CA GLU A 340 -4.31 9.47 25.80
C GLU A 340 -4.84 8.23 25.06
N ARG A 341 -4.80 8.23 23.73
CA ARG A 341 -5.21 7.07 22.91
C ARG A 341 -4.37 5.83 23.20
N LEU A 342 -3.06 5.99 23.40
CA LEU A 342 -2.16 4.89 23.78
C LEU A 342 -2.36 4.40 25.22
N ALA A 343 -2.94 5.19 26.11
CA ALA A 343 -3.22 4.82 27.49
C ALA A 343 -4.60 4.13 27.66
N ASP A 344 -5.57 4.48 26.82
CA ASP A 344 -6.95 4.00 26.91
C ASP A 344 -7.12 2.67 26.15
N ASP A 345 -7.45 1.60 26.88
CA ASP A 345 -7.69 0.26 26.30
C ASP A 345 -9.02 0.18 25.54
N THR A 346 -9.98 1.05 25.83
CA THR A 346 -11.34 0.98 25.26
C THR A 346 -11.45 1.44 23.82
N VAL A 347 -10.47 2.22 23.36
CA VAL A 347 -10.46 2.77 21.99
C VAL A 347 -9.82 1.86 20.96
N TRP A 348 -9.26 0.72 21.38
CA TRP A 348 -8.60 -0.24 20.50
C TRP A 348 -9.57 -1.33 20.09
N PRO A 349 -9.76 -1.59 18.78
CA PRO A 349 -10.65 -2.64 18.30
C PRO A 349 -10.04 -4.03 18.59
N VAL A 350 -10.71 -4.80 19.43
CA VAL A 350 -10.31 -6.16 19.82
C VAL A 350 -11.43 -7.10 19.44
N ALA A 351 -11.06 -8.28 18.89
CA ALA A 351 -12.02 -9.37 18.70
C ALA A 351 -12.48 -9.92 20.06
N ASP A 352 -13.78 -10.26 20.16
CA ASP A 352 -14.40 -10.88 21.32
C ASP A 352 -13.81 -12.27 21.61
#